data_59307e7038dc394c009fec03f6a9a258
#
_entry.id   59307e7038dc394c009fec03f6a9a258
#
_cell.length_a   1.000
_cell.length_b   1.000
_cell.length_c   1.000
_cell.angle_alpha   90.00
_cell.angle_beta   90.00
_cell.angle_gamma   90.00
#
_symmetry.space_group_name_H-M   'P 1'
#
loop_
_entity.id
_entity.type
_entity.pdbx_description
1 polymer ?
#
loop_
_entity_poly.entity_id
_entity_poly.type
_entity_poly.pdbx_seq_one_letter_code
_entity_poly.pdbx_strand_id
1 'polypeptide(L)'
;MKVKLYYQLGGVVFLFGFTVYMLHRYISASRLEERSLELLQVKIQDEPSIHSPLLKFFRLHDPIDMKWQHASSSDLGIVGANRMMAVDIDSKTTLNLWMHHARKVKDVGLKLNFKNMSVLETCLLHLDDNNYNIHYPVIVHGDVALDNAEEQGALFADVFFYKIRTTYPAVTFSVGHIPSSATNTVHQLYVEALWKQIRNFKQPVFITVCASVIRMSWLPVRWLLNQSKDIFLIITYSSSNYFCSEVSVFDLLFVRNDLPKERVFFDIPEANMDRFRKAAVTAGSPLHYFGLQDAAKITWTHRVTNMKYFKETMKGDAMFIESDVLLVSPDSKDDTAIPIMAHPPDVRSDLNVKDFLRMAGTSGKCIKLDFKDLESVEPSLRLVSEISSDGGITAPLWINADILTGPNTDKTGLNASVFLSKINSIFPEVTLSLGWTTEWLRTGDNVGYSLPMVQTMNRHAILLRQPVTFPVRASLVRKSWDNLVWLLRQSRGYSLTIWTPFPNEDAVELEDMQFVRNHSEAAKVYFDLPQELIPT
;
A
#
# COMPACT_ATOMS: atom_id res chain seq x y z
N MET A 1 4.44 63.89 1.64
CA MET A 1 3.10 63.30 1.35
C MET A 1 3.10 62.25 0.21
N LYS A 2 3.86 62.43 -0.85
CA LYS A 2 3.92 61.49 -2.00
C LYS A 2 4.56 60.11 -1.66
N VAL A 3 5.54 60.04 -0.77
CA VAL A 3 6.20 58.76 -0.42
C VAL A 3 5.31 57.83 0.41
N LYS A 4 4.46 58.37 1.31
CA LYS A 4 3.51 57.55 2.07
C LYS A 4 2.38 56.89 1.23
N LEU A 5 2.04 57.54 0.10
CA LEU A 5 1.02 56.99 -0.79
C LEU A 5 1.52 55.79 -1.63
N TYR A 6 2.82 55.79 -1.96
CA TYR A 6 3.44 54.65 -2.69
C TYR A 6 3.56 53.38 -1.80
N TYR A 7 3.83 53.51 -0.51
CA TYR A 7 3.88 52.36 0.40
C TYR A 7 2.48 51.79 0.68
N GLN A 8 1.45 52.62 0.73
CA GLN A 8 0.06 52.12 0.88
C GLN A 8 -0.46 51.44 -0.39
N LEU A 9 -0.16 51.96 -1.58
CA LEU A 9 -0.52 51.32 -2.85
C LEU A 9 0.24 50.02 -3.10
N GLY A 10 1.53 49.95 -2.76
CA GLY A 10 2.33 48.73 -2.86
C GLY A 10 1.82 47.63 -1.91
N GLY A 11 1.44 47.98 -0.69
CA GLY A 11 0.84 47.05 0.28
C GLY A 11 -0.52 46.50 -0.15
N VAL A 12 -1.36 47.34 -0.75
CA VAL A 12 -2.68 46.93 -1.28
C VAL A 12 -2.54 46.02 -2.49
N VAL A 13 -1.62 46.31 -3.42
CA VAL A 13 -1.35 45.45 -4.57
C VAL A 13 -0.74 44.11 -4.15
N PHE A 14 0.11 44.10 -3.13
CA PHE A 14 0.71 42.85 -2.61
C PHE A 14 -0.34 42.01 -1.87
N LEU A 15 -1.21 42.61 -1.06
CA LEU A 15 -2.33 41.93 -0.41
C LEU A 15 -3.33 41.39 -1.42
N PHE A 16 -3.66 42.16 -2.47
CA PHE A 16 -4.58 41.72 -3.52
C PHE A 16 -3.98 40.57 -4.34
N GLY A 17 -2.69 40.66 -4.71
CA GLY A 17 -1.97 39.59 -5.40
C GLY A 17 -1.87 38.31 -4.56
N PHE A 18 -1.59 38.42 -3.26
CA PHE A 18 -1.55 37.30 -2.33
C PHE A 18 -2.94 36.69 -2.12
N THR A 19 -3.97 37.49 -2.00
CA THR A 19 -5.35 37.01 -1.86
C THR A 19 -5.84 36.30 -3.14
N VAL A 20 -5.51 36.84 -4.34
CA VAL A 20 -5.82 36.20 -5.63
C VAL A 20 -5.04 34.90 -5.78
N TYR A 21 -3.77 34.86 -5.37
CA TYR A 21 -2.95 33.64 -5.39
C TYR A 21 -3.48 32.58 -4.44
N MET A 22 -3.87 32.95 -3.21
CA MET A 22 -4.47 32.04 -2.22
C MET A 22 -5.86 31.57 -2.68
N LEU A 23 -6.66 32.45 -3.29
CA LEU A 23 -7.96 32.07 -3.86
C LEU A 23 -7.79 31.13 -5.05
N HIS A 24 -6.82 31.36 -5.91
CA HIS A 24 -6.50 30.46 -7.04
C HIS A 24 -6.00 29.09 -6.53
N ARG A 25 -5.18 29.07 -5.47
CA ARG A 25 -4.78 27.82 -4.82
C ARG A 25 -5.95 27.11 -4.15
N TYR A 26 -6.84 27.86 -3.49
CA TYR A 26 -8.04 27.29 -2.87
C TYR A 26 -9.01 26.72 -3.90
N ILE A 27 -9.25 27.43 -5.01
CA ILE A 27 -10.08 26.96 -6.14
C ILE A 27 -9.42 25.79 -6.86
N SER A 28 -8.10 25.77 -6.99
CA SER A 28 -7.37 24.63 -7.55
C SER A 28 -7.39 23.41 -6.62
N ALA A 29 -7.30 23.63 -5.31
CA ALA A 29 -7.44 22.57 -4.31
C ALA A 29 -8.87 22.00 -4.27
N SER A 30 -9.90 22.85 -4.30
CA SER A 30 -11.30 22.41 -4.32
C SER A 30 -11.68 21.68 -5.63
N ARG A 31 -11.13 22.10 -6.78
CA ARG A 31 -11.29 21.37 -8.06
C ARG A 31 -10.53 20.04 -8.08
N LEU A 32 -9.39 19.96 -7.38
CA LEU A 32 -8.67 18.72 -7.14
C LEU A 32 -9.45 17.81 -6.17
N GLU A 33 -10.13 18.37 -5.18
CA GLU A 33 -11.03 17.63 -4.28
C GLU A 33 -12.28 17.11 -5.00
N GLU A 34 -12.95 17.89 -5.85
CA GLU A 34 -14.08 17.42 -6.65
C GLU A 34 -13.66 16.34 -7.66
N ARG A 35 -12.51 16.48 -8.33
CA ARG A 35 -11.96 15.44 -9.20
C ARG A 35 -11.52 14.20 -8.45
N SER A 36 -10.97 14.33 -7.24
CA SER A 36 -10.67 13.17 -6.40
C SER A 36 -11.92 12.45 -5.91
N LEU A 37 -13.05 13.14 -5.79
CA LEU A 37 -14.36 12.53 -5.49
C LEU A 37 -14.88 11.66 -6.65
N GLU A 38 -14.73 12.11 -7.90
CA GLU A 38 -15.04 11.30 -9.08
C GLU A 38 -14.09 10.08 -9.22
N LEU A 39 -12.82 10.25 -8.84
CA LEU A 39 -11.82 9.18 -8.85
C LEU A 39 -12.07 8.07 -7.81
N LEU A 40 -12.80 8.36 -6.73
CA LEU A 40 -13.18 7.38 -5.70
C LEU A 40 -14.42 6.54 -6.09
N GLN A 41 -15.21 6.98 -7.08
CA GLN A 41 -16.44 6.29 -7.49
C GLN A 41 -16.26 5.23 -8.59
N VAL A 42 -15.04 4.98 -9.06
CA VAL A 42 -14.80 3.87 -10.00
C VAL A 42 -15.00 2.56 -9.23
N LYS A 43 -16.17 1.96 -9.34
CA LYS A 43 -16.42 0.58 -8.92
C LYS A 43 -15.46 -0.31 -9.69
N ILE A 44 -14.51 -0.92 -8.98
CA ILE A 44 -13.79 -2.07 -9.49
C ILE A 44 -14.84 -3.17 -9.58
N GLN A 45 -15.29 -3.50 -10.78
CA GLN A 45 -16.17 -4.64 -10.99
C GLN A 45 -15.41 -5.90 -10.54
N ASP A 46 -16.10 -6.80 -9.85
CA ASP A 46 -15.64 -8.16 -9.52
C ASP A 46 -15.36 -8.91 -10.82
N GLU A 47 -14.15 -8.82 -11.36
CA GLU A 47 -13.71 -9.62 -12.49
C GLU A 47 -12.75 -10.71 -12.05
N PRO A 48 -12.77 -11.89 -12.72
CA PRO A 48 -11.89 -13.01 -12.40
C PRO A 48 -10.43 -12.60 -12.49
N SER A 49 -9.61 -13.22 -11.66
CA SER A 49 -8.18 -12.95 -11.44
C SER A 49 -7.44 -12.45 -12.70
N ILE A 50 -6.86 -11.26 -12.59
CA ILE A 50 -6.01 -10.67 -13.63
C ILE A 50 -4.76 -11.53 -13.74
N HIS A 51 -4.68 -12.36 -14.80
CA HIS A 51 -3.50 -13.15 -15.06
C HIS A 51 -2.46 -12.32 -15.80
N SER A 52 -1.49 -11.77 -15.08
CA SER A 52 -0.32 -11.17 -15.70
C SER A 52 0.42 -12.19 -16.57
N PRO A 53 0.74 -11.84 -17.84
CA PRO A 53 1.51 -12.72 -18.72
C PRO A 53 2.86 -13.15 -18.12
N LEU A 54 3.51 -12.24 -17.35
CA LEU A 54 4.78 -12.53 -16.67
C LEU A 54 4.61 -13.58 -15.57
N LEU A 55 3.60 -13.42 -14.70
CA LEU A 55 3.35 -14.38 -13.63
C LEU A 55 3.03 -15.76 -14.18
N LYS A 56 2.24 -15.82 -15.25
CA LYS A 56 1.94 -17.09 -15.93
C LYS A 56 3.18 -17.79 -16.47
N PHE A 57 4.07 -17.03 -17.14
CA PHE A 57 5.29 -17.59 -17.69
C PHE A 57 6.22 -18.12 -16.60
N PHE A 58 6.48 -17.31 -15.55
CA PHE A 58 7.36 -17.70 -14.45
C PHE A 58 6.70 -18.62 -13.41
N ARG A 59 5.42 -18.97 -13.57
CA ARG A 59 4.62 -19.80 -12.64
C ARG A 59 4.64 -19.26 -11.21
N LEU A 60 4.57 -17.95 -11.09
CA LEU A 60 4.53 -17.24 -9.81
C LEU A 60 3.10 -16.87 -9.43
N HIS A 61 2.80 -16.90 -8.14
CA HIS A 61 1.52 -16.43 -7.57
C HIS A 61 1.58 -14.98 -7.10
N ASP A 62 2.79 -14.44 -6.98
CA ASP A 62 3.04 -13.10 -6.47
C ASP A 62 4.21 -12.43 -7.18
N PRO A 63 4.05 -11.19 -7.67
CA PRO A 63 5.15 -10.44 -8.29
C PRO A 63 6.35 -10.17 -7.37
N ILE A 64 6.17 -10.21 -6.05
CA ILE A 64 7.24 -10.03 -5.06
C ILE A 64 8.30 -11.13 -5.15
N ASP A 65 7.93 -12.30 -5.71
CA ASP A 65 8.82 -13.43 -5.90
C ASP A 65 9.57 -13.39 -7.22
N MET A 66 9.22 -12.45 -8.12
CA MET A 66 9.91 -12.27 -9.40
C MET A 66 11.30 -11.70 -9.17
N LYS A 67 12.30 -12.36 -9.76
CA LYS A 67 13.70 -11.91 -9.73
C LYS A 67 13.99 -11.06 -10.94
N TRP A 68 14.67 -9.93 -10.70
CA TRP A 68 15.21 -9.06 -11.74
C TRP A 68 16.73 -9.08 -11.70
N GLN A 69 17.35 -8.96 -12.86
CA GLN A 69 18.80 -8.82 -12.99
C GLN A 69 19.12 -7.79 -14.06
N HIS A 70 19.82 -6.73 -13.67
CA HIS A 70 20.42 -5.79 -14.60
C HIS A 70 21.74 -6.35 -15.07
N ALA A 71 21.95 -6.40 -16.39
CA ALA A 71 23.16 -6.96 -16.97
C ALA A 71 23.63 -6.17 -18.19
N SER A 72 24.94 -6.11 -18.35
CA SER A 72 25.64 -5.63 -19.55
C SER A 72 26.02 -6.80 -20.46
N SER A 73 26.43 -6.50 -21.68
CA SER A 73 26.92 -7.52 -22.63
C SER A 73 28.11 -8.32 -22.11
N SER A 74 28.88 -7.82 -21.14
CA SER A 74 29.96 -8.52 -20.46
C SER A 74 29.50 -9.60 -19.48
N ASP A 75 28.21 -9.56 -19.04
CA ASP A 75 27.68 -10.39 -17.96
C ASP A 75 26.97 -11.67 -18.45
N LEU A 76 27.02 -11.95 -19.76
CA LEU A 76 26.30 -13.06 -20.39
C LEU A 76 26.58 -14.45 -19.80
N GLY A 77 27.74 -14.66 -19.20
CA GLY A 77 28.13 -15.94 -18.57
C GLY A 77 27.55 -16.14 -17.15
N ILE A 78 26.96 -15.10 -16.53
CA ILE A 78 26.59 -15.06 -15.10
C ILE A 78 25.08 -15.13 -14.91
N VAL A 79 24.32 -15.15 -15.99
CA VAL A 79 22.85 -15.07 -15.94
C VAL A 79 22.22 -16.36 -15.44
N GLY A 80 21.45 -16.28 -14.38
CA GLY A 80 20.69 -17.39 -13.81
C GLY A 80 19.31 -17.57 -14.44
N ALA A 81 18.72 -18.74 -14.23
CA ALA A 81 17.35 -19.07 -14.62
C ALA A 81 16.29 -18.34 -13.75
N ASN A 82 15.02 -18.38 -14.18
CA ASN A 82 13.84 -17.88 -13.45
C ASN A 82 13.91 -16.38 -13.11
N ARG A 83 14.23 -15.53 -14.10
CA ARG A 83 14.30 -14.08 -13.89
C ARG A 83 14.04 -13.24 -15.14
N MET A 84 13.64 -11.99 -14.91
CA MET A 84 13.64 -10.97 -15.95
C MET A 84 15.02 -10.31 -16.03
N MET A 85 15.58 -10.26 -17.22
CA MET A 85 16.83 -9.57 -17.52
C MET A 85 16.52 -8.17 -18.03
N ALA A 86 16.96 -7.14 -17.33
CA ALA A 86 16.90 -5.75 -17.78
C ALA A 86 18.24 -5.38 -18.42
N VAL A 87 18.23 -5.11 -19.73
CA VAL A 87 19.43 -4.92 -20.54
C VAL A 87 19.31 -3.68 -21.42
N ASP A 88 20.38 -2.90 -21.51
CA ASP A 88 20.45 -1.76 -22.42
C ASP A 88 20.79 -2.25 -23.84
N ILE A 89 20.01 -1.81 -24.83
CA ILE A 89 20.16 -2.17 -26.23
C ILE A 89 20.68 -0.96 -27.02
N ASP A 90 21.94 -1.04 -27.44
CA ASP A 90 22.64 -0.03 -28.21
C ASP A 90 22.76 -0.38 -29.70
N SER A 91 22.51 -1.64 -30.08
CA SER A 91 22.63 -2.14 -31.44
C SER A 91 21.83 -3.43 -31.67
N LYS A 92 21.59 -3.76 -32.95
CA LYS A 92 21.02 -5.06 -33.35
C LYS A 92 21.91 -6.25 -32.93
N THR A 93 23.23 -6.05 -32.89
CA THR A 93 24.16 -7.08 -32.44
C THR A 93 23.94 -7.41 -30.96
N THR A 94 23.83 -6.41 -30.12
CA THR A 94 23.52 -6.56 -28.68
C THR A 94 22.18 -7.28 -28.50
N LEU A 95 21.13 -6.90 -29.25
CA LEU A 95 19.84 -7.59 -29.21
C LEU A 95 19.97 -9.07 -29.54
N ASN A 96 20.63 -9.40 -30.64
CA ASN A 96 20.83 -10.81 -31.08
C ASN A 96 21.55 -11.65 -30.02
N LEU A 97 22.52 -11.06 -29.34
CA LEU A 97 23.27 -11.70 -28.28
C LEU A 97 22.35 -12.08 -27.11
N TRP A 98 21.50 -11.15 -26.66
CA TRP A 98 20.56 -11.40 -25.58
C TRP A 98 19.43 -12.35 -25.97
N MET A 99 18.90 -12.27 -27.18
CA MET A 99 17.93 -13.23 -27.71
C MET A 99 18.49 -14.65 -27.78
N HIS A 100 19.75 -14.81 -28.25
CA HIS A 100 20.41 -16.09 -28.26
C HIS A 100 20.63 -16.68 -26.86
N HIS A 101 21.00 -15.82 -25.90
CA HIS A 101 21.14 -16.21 -24.50
C HIS A 101 19.82 -16.66 -23.89
N ALA A 102 18.75 -15.88 -24.06
CA ALA A 102 17.40 -16.19 -23.52
C ALA A 102 16.82 -17.51 -24.07
N ARG A 103 17.21 -17.92 -25.28
CA ARG A 103 16.83 -19.23 -25.84
C ARG A 103 17.55 -20.41 -25.17
N LYS A 104 18.72 -20.18 -24.61
CA LYS A 104 19.55 -21.23 -23.98
C LYS A 104 19.29 -21.41 -22.51
N VAL A 105 18.86 -20.34 -21.82
CA VAL A 105 18.62 -20.35 -20.39
C VAL A 105 17.13 -20.57 -20.14
N LYS A 106 16.82 -21.50 -19.26
CA LYS A 106 15.44 -21.84 -18.93
C LYS A 106 14.77 -20.70 -18.14
N ASP A 107 13.52 -20.40 -18.50
CA ASP A 107 12.63 -19.47 -17.77
C ASP A 107 13.28 -18.08 -17.58
N VAL A 108 13.82 -17.50 -18.65
CA VAL A 108 14.35 -16.13 -18.71
C VAL A 108 13.44 -15.27 -19.57
N GLY A 109 13.13 -14.06 -19.08
CA GLY A 109 12.50 -13.00 -19.87
C GLY A 109 13.46 -11.84 -20.11
N LEU A 110 13.18 -11.01 -21.10
CA LEU A 110 13.98 -9.84 -21.46
C LEU A 110 13.18 -8.54 -21.31
N LYS A 111 13.72 -7.57 -20.60
CA LYS A 111 13.32 -6.16 -20.66
C LYS A 111 14.41 -5.40 -21.40
N LEU A 112 14.12 -4.97 -22.62
CA LEU A 112 15.06 -4.35 -23.55
C LEU A 112 14.94 -2.84 -23.44
N ASN A 113 15.90 -2.18 -22.83
CA ASN A 113 15.90 -0.73 -22.62
C ASN A 113 16.52 -0.02 -23.83
N PHE A 114 15.76 0.87 -24.46
CA PHE A 114 16.19 1.67 -25.60
C PHE A 114 16.33 3.14 -25.23
N LYS A 115 17.48 3.72 -25.60
CA LYS A 115 17.77 5.16 -25.42
C LYS A 115 17.87 5.89 -26.75
N ASN A 116 17.76 5.18 -27.89
CA ASN A 116 17.93 5.72 -29.24
C ASN A 116 16.86 5.16 -30.18
N MET A 117 16.13 6.09 -30.84
CA MET A 117 15.02 5.75 -31.75
C MET A 117 15.44 4.97 -32.99
N SER A 118 16.62 5.23 -33.55
CA SER A 118 17.09 4.50 -34.74
C SER A 118 17.44 3.05 -34.42
N VAL A 119 17.99 2.80 -33.25
CA VAL A 119 18.25 1.45 -32.74
C VAL A 119 16.93 0.72 -32.46
N LEU A 120 15.96 1.40 -31.84
CA LEU A 120 14.64 0.85 -31.56
C LEU A 120 13.95 0.32 -32.82
N GLU A 121 13.88 1.12 -33.89
CA GLU A 121 13.22 0.72 -35.14
C GLU A 121 13.85 -0.54 -35.73
N THR A 122 15.17 -0.55 -35.85
CA THR A 122 15.90 -1.70 -36.38
C THR A 122 15.69 -2.96 -35.55
N CYS A 123 15.62 -2.81 -34.22
CA CYS A 123 15.40 -3.92 -33.31
C CYS A 123 13.94 -4.41 -33.31
N LEU A 124 12.94 -3.51 -33.45
CA LEU A 124 11.54 -3.90 -33.58
C LEU A 124 11.29 -4.75 -34.83
N LEU A 125 11.83 -4.34 -35.97
CA LEU A 125 11.78 -5.16 -37.21
C LEU A 125 12.37 -6.53 -36.99
N HIS A 126 13.53 -6.58 -36.35
CA HIS A 126 14.19 -7.86 -36.07
C HIS A 126 13.42 -8.76 -35.09
N LEU A 127 12.77 -8.17 -34.08
CA LEU A 127 11.92 -8.91 -33.14
C LEU A 127 10.66 -9.44 -33.83
N ASP A 128 10.03 -8.65 -34.72
CA ASP A 128 8.87 -9.08 -35.49
C ASP A 128 9.21 -10.21 -36.45
N ASP A 129 10.29 -10.07 -37.22
CA ASP A 129 10.79 -11.11 -38.12
C ASP A 129 11.10 -12.45 -37.41
N ASN A 130 11.48 -12.39 -36.13
CA ASN A 130 11.85 -13.56 -35.34
C ASN A 130 10.77 -13.97 -34.31
N ASN A 131 9.59 -13.38 -34.34
CA ASN A 131 8.53 -13.58 -33.34
C ASN A 131 8.18 -15.06 -33.12
N TYR A 132 8.13 -15.86 -34.18
CA TYR A 132 7.86 -17.30 -34.11
C TYR A 132 8.87 -18.12 -33.31
N ASN A 133 10.08 -17.57 -33.07
CA ASN A 133 11.15 -18.18 -32.26
C ASN A 133 11.23 -17.63 -30.83
N ILE A 134 10.35 -16.69 -30.45
CA ILE A 134 10.37 -16.06 -29.13
C ILE A 134 9.32 -16.76 -28.26
N HIS A 135 9.78 -17.65 -27.37
CA HIS A 135 8.95 -18.41 -26.44
C HIS A 135 9.12 -17.96 -24.99
N TYR A 136 9.62 -16.73 -24.79
CA TYR A 136 9.86 -16.09 -23.51
C TYR A 136 9.35 -14.64 -23.53
N PRO A 137 9.04 -14.05 -22.38
CA PRO A 137 8.59 -12.67 -22.33
C PRO A 137 9.63 -11.69 -22.84
N VAL A 138 9.21 -10.79 -23.72
CA VAL A 138 10.02 -9.65 -24.17
C VAL A 138 9.22 -8.37 -23.90
N ILE A 139 9.84 -7.44 -23.17
CA ILE A 139 9.30 -6.10 -22.90
C ILE A 139 10.23 -5.09 -23.56
N VAL A 140 9.74 -4.33 -24.51
CA VAL A 140 10.44 -3.19 -25.10
C VAL A 140 10.23 -1.97 -24.22
N HIS A 141 11.29 -1.43 -23.62
CA HIS A 141 11.22 -0.31 -22.69
C HIS A 141 11.84 0.96 -23.28
N GLY A 142 11.15 2.06 -23.09
CA GLY A 142 11.67 3.41 -23.34
C GLY A 142 11.19 4.40 -22.28
N ASP A 143 12.12 5.21 -21.79
CA ASP A 143 11.75 6.42 -21.04
C ASP A 143 11.26 7.46 -22.05
N VAL A 144 10.04 7.97 -21.86
CA VAL A 144 9.39 8.84 -22.87
C VAL A 144 9.12 10.22 -22.29
N ALA A 145 9.44 11.25 -23.09
CA ALA A 145 9.00 12.63 -22.87
C ALA A 145 7.72 12.89 -23.64
N LEU A 146 6.69 13.37 -22.96
CA LEU A 146 5.39 13.74 -23.56
C LEU A 146 5.33 15.21 -24.00
N ASP A 147 6.23 16.03 -23.48
CA ASP A 147 6.42 17.43 -23.85
C ASP A 147 7.69 17.57 -24.71
N ASN A 148 7.76 18.64 -25.52
CA ASN A 148 8.94 18.95 -26.34
C ASN A 148 10.19 19.36 -25.50
N ALA A 149 10.19 19.10 -24.20
CA ALA A 149 11.33 19.30 -23.35
C ALA A 149 12.39 18.24 -23.67
N GLU A 150 13.57 18.67 -24.10
CA GLU A 150 14.75 17.84 -24.29
C GLU A 150 15.24 17.34 -22.91
N GLU A 151 14.57 16.33 -22.36
CA GLU A 151 15.09 15.59 -21.21
C GLU A 151 16.19 14.65 -21.73
N GLN A 152 17.39 14.78 -21.18
CA GLN A 152 18.56 14.00 -21.58
C GLN A 152 18.27 12.50 -21.47
N GLY A 153 18.23 11.80 -22.59
CA GLY A 153 18.02 10.35 -22.66
C GLY A 153 16.56 9.89 -22.80
N ALA A 154 15.57 10.79 -22.86
CA ALA A 154 14.18 10.43 -23.12
C ALA A 154 13.91 10.30 -24.62
N LEU A 155 13.04 9.35 -24.96
CA LEU A 155 12.53 9.18 -26.33
C LEU A 155 11.30 10.08 -26.53
N PHE A 156 11.11 10.58 -27.75
CA PHE A 156 9.88 11.29 -28.09
C PHE A 156 8.68 10.33 -28.08
N ALA A 157 7.72 10.57 -27.22
CA ALA A 157 6.59 9.66 -27.00
C ALA A 157 5.81 9.36 -28.28
N ASP A 158 5.48 10.38 -29.07
CA ASP A 158 4.72 10.20 -30.31
C ASP A 158 5.46 9.30 -31.31
N VAL A 159 6.77 9.45 -31.42
CA VAL A 159 7.60 8.65 -32.33
C VAL A 159 7.73 7.22 -31.78
N PHE A 160 7.94 7.06 -30.47
CA PHE A 160 8.01 5.75 -29.81
C PHE A 160 6.73 4.94 -30.06
N PHE A 161 5.57 5.51 -29.74
CA PHE A 161 4.29 4.82 -29.93
C PHE A 161 3.95 4.60 -31.41
N TYR A 162 4.31 5.53 -32.27
CA TYR A 162 4.15 5.34 -33.71
C TYR A 162 4.96 4.14 -34.20
N LYS A 163 6.24 4.04 -33.82
CA LYS A 163 7.11 2.90 -34.20
C LYS A 163 6.57 1.57 -33.67
N ILE A 164 6.16 1.51 -32.42
CA ILE A 164 5.53 0.28 -31.88
C ILE A 164 4.32 -0.13 -32.73
N ARG A 165 3.42 0.80 -33.03
CA ARG A 165 2.17 0.51 -33.77
C ARG A 165 2.41 0.05 -35.21
N THR A 166 3.41 0.63 -35.87
CA THR A 166 3.65 0.40 -37.30
C THR A 166 4.61 -0.74 -37.58
N THR A 167 5.54 -1.03 -36.66
CA THR A 167 6.61 -2.00 -36.88
C THR A 167 6.34 -3.34 -36.20
N TYR A 168 5.94 -3.32 -34.91
CA TYR A 168 5.63 -4.55 -34.18
C TYR A 168 4.47 -4.32 -33.18
N PRO A 169 3.22 -4.23 -33.66
CA PRO A 169 2.08 -3.86 -32.84
C PRO A 169 1.71 -4.86 -31.74
N ALA A 170 2.20 -6.09 -31.82
CA ALA A 170 1.92 -7.13 -30.83
C ALA A 170 2.96 -7.17 -29.68
N VAL A 171 4.05 -6.40 -29.77
CA VAL A 171 5.09 -6.43 -28.74
C VAL A 171 4.59 -5.86 -27.42
N THR A 172 4.85 -6.53 -26.33
CA THR A 172 4.67 -5.98 -24.98
C THR A 172 5.69 -4.87 -24.76
N PHE A 173 5.22 -3.72 -24.29
CA PHE A 173 6.11 -2.60 -24.04
C PHE A 173 5.93 -1.97 -22.66
N SER A 174 6.96 -1.26 -22.26
CA SER A 174 7.00 -0.51 -21.00
C SER A 174 7.41 0.93 -21.29
N VAL A 175 6.77 1.86 -20.60
CA VAL A 175 7.11 3.28 -20.66
C VAL A 175 7.49 3.78 -19.28
N GLY A 176 8.63 4.47 -19.21
CA GLY A 176 9.14 5.10 -18.01
C GLY A 176 8.98 6.62 -18.03
N HIS A 177 8.95 7.21 -16.84
CA HIS A 177 9.15 8.63 -16.61
C HIS A 177 10.48 8.84 -15.91
N ILE A 178 11.36 9.66 -16.51
CA ILE A 178 12.64 10.00 -15.90
C ILE A 178 12.40 11.17 -14.92
N PRO A 179 12.59 10.98 -13.61
CA PRO A 179 12.54 12.09 -12.67
C PRO A 179 13.70 13.06 -12.95
N SER A 180 13.40 14.35 -13.01
CA SER A 180 14.39 15.42 -13.18
C SER A 180 14.32 16.41 -12.02
N SER A 181 15.27 17.34 -11.93
CA SER A 181 15.26 18.41 -10.93
C SER A 181 14.04 19.34 -11.04
N ALA A 182 13.42 19.41 -12.20
CA ALA A 182 12.22 20.20 -12.45
C ALA A 182 10.92 19.40 -12.23
N THR A 183 10.94 18.08 -12.47
CA THR A 183 9.77 17.20 -12.40
C THR A 183 10.15 15.86 -11.78
N ASN A 184 10.26 15.85 -10.46
CA ASN A 184 10.61 14.62 -9.73
C ASN A 184 9.40 13.71 -9.40
N THR A 185 8.19 14.10 -9.80
CA THR A 185 6.95 13.32 -9.58
C THR A 185 6.14 13.17 -10.86
N VAL A 186 5.41 12.07 -10.96
CA VAL A 186 4.44 11.86 -12.05
C VAL A 186 3.19 12.71 -11.78
N HIS A 187 2.84 13.60 -12.69
CA HIS A 187 1.71 14.50 -12.56
C HIS A 187 0.47 13.99 -13.32
N GLN A 188 -0.72 14.48 -12.95
CA GLN A 188 -1.98 14.08 -13.56
C GLN A 188 -2.00 14.34 -15.08
N LEU A 189 -1.51 15.51 -15.54
CA LEU A 189 -1.46 15.84 -16.97
C LEU A 189 -0.59 14.87 -17.77
N TYR A 190 0.52 14.39 -17.18
CA TYR A 190 1.40 13.40 -17.80
C TYR A 190 0.66 12.08 -18.03
N VAL A 191 0.00 11.54 -17.00
CA VAL A 191 -0.71 10.26 -17.12
C VAL A 191 -1.93 10.35 -18.05
N GLU A 192 -2.61 11.49 -18.11
CA GLU A 192 -3.71 11.74 -19.06
C GLU A 192 -3.21 11.79 -20.51
N ALA A 193 -2.08 12.45 -20.76
CA ALA A 193 -1.45 12.46 -22.07
C ALA A 193 -0.95 11.06 -22.45
N LEU A 194 -0.33 10.35 -21.53
CA LEU A 194 0.10 8.97 -21.73
C LEU A 194 -1.09 8.05 -22.03
N TRP A 195 -2.20 8.16 -21.29
CA TRP A 195 -3.41 7.39 -21.56
C TRP A 195 -3.95 7.59 -22.98
N LYS A 196 -3.96 8.82 -23.48
CA LYS A 196 -4.38 9.11 -24.87
C LYS A 196 -3.54 8.35 -25.89
N GLN A 197 -2.25 8.15 -25.61
CA GLN A 197 -1.34 7.40 -26.49
C GLN A 197 -1.54 5.88 -26.39
N ILE A 198 -1.77 5.34 -25.18
CA ILE A 198 -1.76 3.89 -24.96
C ILE A 198 -3.13 3.22 -25.02
N ARG A 199 -4.24 3.94 -24.86
CA ARG A 199 -5.62 3.39 -24.74
C ARG A 199 -6.07 2.46 -25.87
N ASN A 200 -5.47 2.58 -27.05
CA ASN A 200 -5.84 1.80 -28.23
C ASN A 200 -4.95 0.56 -28.46
N PHE A 201 -3.94 0.35 -27.61
CA PHE A 201 -3.15 -0.86 -27.66
C PHE A 201 -3.94 -2.02 -27.03
N LYS A 202 -3.81 -3.23 -27.61
CA LYS A 202 -4.52 -4.43 -27.16
C LYS A 202 -3.64 -5.35 -26.30
N GLN A 203 -2.33 -5.16 -26.37
CA GLN A 203 -1.38 -5.92 -25.56
C GLN A 203 -1.18 -5.27 -24.19
N PRO A 204 -0.65 -6.03 -23.22
CA PRO A 204 -0.29 -5.51 -21.91
C PRO A 204 0.72 -4.36 -22.01
N VAL A 205 0.47 -3.28 -21.25
CA VAL A 205 1.33 -2.11 -21.16
C VAL A 205 1.88 -2.00 -19.74
N PHE A 206 3.19 -1.85 -19.61
CA PHE A 206 3.83 -1.62 -18.33
C PHE A 206 4.19 -0.14 -18.18
N ILE A 207 3.88 0.42 -17.01
CA ILE A 207 4.30 1.76 -16.62
C ILE A 207 5.44 1.61 -15.62
N THR A 208 6.58 2.22 -15.90
CA THR A 208 7.75 2.14 -15.01
C THR A 208 7.89 3.45 -14.23
N VAL A 209 7.92 3.35 -12.91
CA VAL A 209 8.05 4.50 -12.00
C VAL A 209 9.13 4.23 -10.96
N CYS A 210 9.93 5.24 -10.64
CA CYS A 210 10.97 5.12 -9.62
C CYS A 210 10.41 4.92 -8.21
N ALA A 211 11.03 4.03 -7.44
CA ALA A 211 10.64 3.73 -6.06
C ALA A 211 10.65 4.97 -5.16
N SER A 212 11.60 5.89 -5.35
CA SER A 212 11.75 7.11 -4.56
C SER A 212 10.60 8.12 -4.71
N VAL A 213 9.90 8.10 -5.84
CA VAL A 213 8.84 9.09 -6.14
C VAL A 213 7.45 8.49 -6.19
N ILE A 214 7.32 7.16 -6.07
CA ILE A 214 6.05 6.46 -6.28
C ILE A 214 4.95 6.92 -5.32
N ARG A 215 5.26 7.13 -4.04
CA ARG A 215 4.26 7.56 -3.05
C ARG A 215 3.69 8.94 -3.35
N MET A 216 4.53 9.89 -3.75
CA MET A 216 4.10 11.25 -4.13
C MET A 216 3.37 11.27 -5.46
N SER A 217 3.67 10.33 -6.34
CA SER A 217 3.07 10.15 -7.66
C SER A 217 1.84 9.23 -7.65
N TRP A 218 1.43 8.75 -6.47
CA TRP A 218 0.51 7.61 -6.40
C TRP A 218 -0.86 7.87 -7.00
N LEU A 219 -1.48 9.00 -6.71
CA LEU A 219 -2.84 9.29 -7.20
C LEU A 219 -2.92 9.33 -8.73
N PRO A 220 -2.04 10.05 -9.46
CA PRO A 220 -2.00 10.00 -10.92
C PRO A 220 -1.69 8.60 -11.47
N VAL A 221 -0.72 7.90 -10.91
CA VAL A 221 -0.35 6.56 -11.36
C VAL A 221 -1.51 5.58 -11.15
N ARG A 222 -2.15 5.60 -9.98
CA ARG A 222 -3.34 4.80 -9.68
C ARG A 222 -4.49 5.10 -10.63
N TRP A 223 -4.73 6.38 -10.93
CA TRP A 223 -5.73 6.78 -11.92
C TRP A 223 -5.46 6.10 -13.27
N LEU A 224 -4.23 6.15 -13.76
CA LEU A 224 -3.85 5.52 -15.03
C LEU A 224 -4.06 4.00 -15.00
N LEU A 225 -3.64 3.35 -13.91
CA LEU A 225 -3.84 1.91 -13.74
C LEU A 225 -5.31 1.50 -13.74
N ASN A 226 -6.20 2.36 -13.25
CA ASN A 226 -7.64 2.10 -13.24
C ASN A 226 -8.33 2.29 -14.60
N GLN A 227 -7.64 2.86 -15.61
CA GLN A 227 -8.21 3.01 -16.95
C GLN A 227 -8.31 1.67 -17.70
N SER A 228 -7.42 0.71 -17.40
CA SER A 228 -7.47 -0.64 -18.01
C SER A 228 -6.85 -1.69 -17.09
N LYS A 229 -7.41 -2.90 -17.11
CA LYS A 229 -6.84 -4.08 -16.43
C LYS A 229 -5.53 -4.55 -17.07
N ASP A 230 -5.27 -4.18 -18.31
CA ASP A 230 -4.07 -4.56 -19.07
C ASP A 230 -2.90 -3.58 -18.87
N ILE A 231 -3.04 -2.62 -17.95
CA ILE A 231 -1.94 -1.74 -17.54
C ILE A 231 -1.35 -2.27 -16.23
N PHE A 232 -0.05 -2.50 -16.22
CA PHE A 232 0.74 -2.98 -15.09
C PHE A 232 1.78 -1.95 -14.66
N LEU A 233 2.20 -2.00 -13.40
CA LEU A 233 3.21 -1.12 -12.84
C LEU A 233 4.51 -1.90 -12.61
N ILE A 234 5.65 -1.33 -13.01
CA ILE A 234 6.97 -1.73 -12.56
C ILE A 234 7.52 -0.61 -11.68
N ILE A 235 7.80 -0.91 -10.43
CA ILE A 235 8.53 0.00 -9.54
C ILE A 235 10.00 -0.32 -9.68
N THR A 236 10.80 0.66 -10.12
CA THR A 236 12.21 0.46 -10.45
C THR A 236 13.15 1.28 -9.56
N TYR A 237 14.41 0.86 -9.55
CA TYR A 237 15.54 1.51 -8.90
C TYR A 237 16.64 1.75 -9.94
N SER A 238 17.38 2.83 -9.81
CA SER A 238 18.58 3.08 -10.62
C SER A 238 19.67 3.73 -9.78
N SER A 239 20.81 3.07 -9.67
CA SER A 239 21.98 3.64 -8.98
C SER A 239 22.63 4.80 -9.74
N SER A 240 22.42 4.87 -11.05
CA SER A 240 22.97 5.93 -11.91
C SER A 240 22.12 7.21 -11.95
N ASN A 241 20.86 7.14 -11.50
CA ASN A 241 19.97 8.29 -11.42
C ASN A 241 19.73 8.67 -9.95
N TYR A 242 20.26 9.82 -9.52
CA TYR A 242 20.11 10.33 -8.15
C TYR A 242 18.65 10.35 -7.68
N PHE A 243 17.71 10.73 -8.55
CA PHE A 243 16.28 10.80 -8.22
C PHE A 243 15.60 9.42 -8.16
N CYS A 244 16.29 8.35 -8.54
CA CYS A 244 15.78 6.97 -8.55
C CYS A 244 16.58 6.03 -7.64
N SER A 245 17.43 6.55 -6.75
CA SER A 245 18.42 5.80 -5.97
C SER A 245 17.97 5.41 -4.56
N GLU A 246 16.76 5.79 -4.15
CA GLU A 246 16.22 5.46 -2.84
C GLU A 246 15.05 4.48 -2.94
N VAL A 247 14.98 3.54 -2.00
CA VAL A 247 13.89 2.57 -1.87
C VAL A 247 13.37 2.57 -0.44
N SER A 248 12.12 2.97 -0.27
CA SER A 248 11.41 2.86 1.00
C SER A 248 10.52 1.62 1.00
N VAL A 249 10.76 0.68 1.90
CA VAL A 249 9.94 -0.52 2.06
C VAL A 249 8.47 -0.17 2.32
N PHE A 250 8.20 0.89 3.09
CA PHE A 250 6.84 1.34 3.37
C PHE A 250 6.12 1.95 2.16
N ASP A 251 6.85 2.57 1.24
CA ASP A 251 6.26 3.09 0.01
C ASP A 251 5.90 1.95 -0.95
N LEU A 252 6.71 0.89 -0.97
CA LEU A 252 6.39 -0.35 -1.69
C LEU A 252 5.17 -1.06 -1.10
N LEU A 253 5.10 -1.17 0.24
CA LEU A 253 3.94 -1.73 0.95
C LEU A 253 2.66 -0.93 0.68
N PHE A 254 2.76 0.41 0.72
CA PHE A 254 1.64 1.30 0.44
C PHE A 254 1.03 1.03 -0.94
N VAL A 255 1.86 0.95 -1.97
CA VAL A 255 1.41 0.66 -3.34
C VAL A 255 0.84 -0.76 -3.44
N ARG A 256 1.55 -1.75 -2.90
CA ARG A 256 1.13 -3.14 -2.92
C ARG A 256 -0.23 -3.33 -2.24
N ASN A 257 -0.48 -2.67 -1.11
CA ASN A 257 -1.71 -2.83 -0.34
C ASN A 257 -2.92 -2.08 -0.94
N ASP A 258 -2.70 -1.16 -1.87
CA ASP A 258 -3.78 -0.35 -2.50
C ASP A 258 -4.19 -0.86 -3.90
N LEU A 259 -3.53 -1.88 -4.45
CA LEU A 259 -3.85 -2.51 -5.73
C LEU A 259 -3.91 -4.03 -5.62
N PRO A 260 -4.58 -4.72 -6.55
CA PRO A 260 -4.39 -6.15 -6.73
C PRO A 260 -2.90 -6.46 -6.92
N LYS A 261 -2.37 -7.38 -6.10
CA LYS A 261 -0.93 -7.66 -6.04
C LYS A 261 -0.32 -8.04 -7.40
N GLU A 262 -1.10 -8.68 -8.26
CA GLU A 262 -0.71 -9.17 -9.58
C GLU A 262 -0.39 -8.04 -10.58
N ARG A 263 -0.72 -6.80 -10.23
CA ARG A 263 -0.55 -5.64 -11.11
C ARG A 263 0.72 -4.85 -10.87
N VAL A 264 1.50 -5.16 -9.82
CA VAL A 264 2.67 -4.39 -9.42
C VAL A 264 3.91 -5.26 -9.34
N PHE A 265 4.92 -4.95 -10.12
CA PHE A 265 6.23 -5.63 -10.17
C PHE A 265 7.30 -4.74 -9.55
N PHE A 266 8.35 -5.36 -9.00
CA PHE A 266 9.37 -4.65 -8.22
C PHE A 266 10.76 -4.98 -8.76
N ASP A 267 11.29 -4.08 -9.59
CA ASP A 267 12.65 -4.15 -10.17
C ASP A 267 13.59 -3.30 -9.28
N ILE A 268 13.92 -3.84 -8.11
CA ILE A 268 14.72 -3.18 -7.07
C ILE A 268 15.84 -4.12 -6.57
N PRO A 269 16.89 -3.59 -5.91
CA PRO A 269 17.99 -4.42 -5.41
C PRO A 269 17.53 -5.53 -4.46
N GLU A 270 18.16 -6.71 -4.54
CA GLU A 270 17.75 -7.90 -3.77
C GLU A 270 17.77 -7.65 -2.25
N ALA A 271 18.74 -6.89 -1.75
CA ALA A 271 18.77 -6.53 -0.32
C ALA A 271 17.51 -5.76 0.13
N ASN A 272 16.95 -4.89 -0.72
CA ASN A 272 15.69 -4.21 -0.48
C ASN A 272 14.50 -5.15 -0.65
N MET A 273 14.56 -6.09 -1.62
CA MET A 273 13.53 -7.11 -1.83
C MET A 273 13.38 -8.03 -0.63
N ASP A 274 14.49 -8.52 -0.04
CA ASP A 274 14.44 -9.38 1.14
C ASP A 274 13.78 -8.70 2.33
N ARG A 275 14.12 -7.44 2.55
CA ARG A 275 13.49 -6.62 3.58
C ARG A 275 12.01 -6.35 3.29
N PHE A 276 11.69 -6.10 2.02
CA PHE A 276 10.30 -5.88 1.59
C PHE A 276 9.45 -7.14 1.71
N ARG A 277 9.97 -8.33 1.35
CA ARG A 277 9.27 -9.61 1.52
C ARG A 277 8.93 -9.86 2.99
N LYS A 278 9.87 -9.62 3.90
CA LYS A 278 9.63 -9.75 5.35
C LYS A 278 8.53 -8.79 5.82
N ALA A 279 8.63 -7.52 5.45
CA ALA A 279 7.65 -6.51 5.82
C ALA A 279 6.27 -6.78 5.19
N ALA A 280 6.20 -7.35 3.98
CA ALA A 280 4.95 -7.72 3.32
C ALA A 280 4.22 -8.89 4.00
N VAL A 281 4.89 -9.65 4.86
CA VAL A 281 4.24 -10.63 5.73
C VAL A 281 3.48 -9.92 6.84
N THR A 282 4.16 -9.15 7.68
CA THR A 282 3.59 -8.60 8.92
C THR A 282 2.77 -7.32 8.71
N ALA A 283 3.17 -6.45 7.77
CA ALA A 283 2.46 -5.22 7.41
C ALA A 283 1.71 -5.32 6.07
N GLY A 284 1.63 -6.53 5.49
CA GLY A 284 0.86 -6.81 4.28
C GLY A 284 -0.65 -6.72 4.50
N SER A 285 -1.40 -6.54 3.42
CA SER A 285 -2.86 -6.57 3.47
C SER A 285 -3.39 -7.97 3.80
N PRO A 286 -4.28 -8.13 4.79
CA PRO A 286 -4.97 -9.41 5.03
C PRO A 286 -5.72 -9.90 3.81
N LEU A 287 -6.26 -9.00 2.99
CA LEU A 287 -6.95 -9.35 1.76
C LEU A 287 -6.02 -10.05 0.76
N HIS A 288 -4.81 -9.54 0.58
CA HIS A 288 -3.81 -10.19 -0.26
C HIS A 288 -3.34 -11.53 0.31
N TYR A 289 -3.25 -11.62 1.63
CA TYR A 289 -2.85 -12.85 2.30
C TYR A 289 -3.86 -13.97 2.09
N PHE A 290 -5.16 -13.68 2.22
CA PHE A 290 -6.24 -14.65 2.03
C PHE A 290 -6.76 -14.74 0.59
N GLY A 291 -6.25 -13.96 -0.35
CA GLY A 291 -6.74 -13.92 -1.74
C GLY A 291 -8.15 -13.32 -1.88
N LEU A 292 -8.50 -12.36 -1.01
CA LEU A 292 -9.79 -11.68 -0.98
C LEU A 292 -9.70 -10.27 -1.56
N GLN A 293 -10.83 -9.73 -1.99
CA GLN A 293 -10.96 -8.33 -2.45
C GLN A 293 -11.90 -7.52 -1.57
N ASP A 294 -12.62 -8.17 -0.67
CA ASP A 294 -13.66 -7.60 0.17
C ASP A 294 -13.36 -7.85 1.65
N ALA A 295 -13.18 -6.76 2.40
CA ALA A 295 -12.81 -6.80 3.81
C ALA A 295 -13.94 -7.31 4.72
N ALA A 296 -15.20 -7.27 4.25
CA ALA A 296 -16.33 -7.86 4.98
C ALA A 296 -16.26 -9.41 5.04
N LYS A 297 -15.45 -10.03 4.19
CA LYS A 297 -15.24 -11.49 4.20
C LYS A 297 -14.18 -11.94 5.21
N ILE A 298 -13.46 -11.02 5.84
CA ILE A 298 -12.51 -11.32 6.91
C ILE A 298 -13.28 -11.67 8.18
N THR A 299 -13.02 -12.86 8.73
CA THR A 299 -13.68 -13.36 9.94
C THR A 299 -12.78 -13.21 11.16
N TRP A 300 -13.39 -12.97 12.34
CA TRP A 300 -12.70 -12.60 13.56
C TRP A 300 -13.03 -13.54 14.71
N THR A 301 -12.04 -13.78 15.58
CA THR A 301 -12.24 -14.22 16.96
C THR A 301 -11.70 -13.14 17.87
N HIS A 302 -12.53 -12.64 18.74
CA HIS A 302 -12.29 -11.48 19.57
C HIS A 302 -11.99 -11.88 21.02
N ARG A 303 -11.13 -11.12 21.72
CA ARG A 303 -10.84 -11.22 23.14
C ARG A 303 -10.31 -12.60 23.58
N VAL A 304 -9.32 -13.13 22.85
CA VAL A 304 -8.70 -14.44 23.18
C VAL A 304 -7.70 -14.26 24.32
N THR A 305 -8.17 -14.35 25.57
CA THR A 305 -7.40 -13.96 26.77
C THR A 305 -7.03 -15.14 27.69
N ASN A 306 -7.30 -16.41 27.29
CA ASN A 306 -6.91 -17.58 28.05
C ASN A 306 -6.59 -18.77 27.14
N MET A 307 -5.83 -19.74 27.67
CA MET A 307 -5.35 -20.90 26.92
C MET A 307 -6.48 -21.80 26.41
N LYS A 308 -7.56 -21.96 27.16
CA LYS A 308 -8.69 -22.79 26.74
C LYS A 308 -9.35 -22.21 25.51
N TYR A 309 -9.73 -20.95 25.55
CA TYR A 309 -10.38 -20.27 24.44
C TYR A 309 -9.43 -20.14 23.24
N PHE A 310 -8.14 -19.90 23.48
CA PHE A 310 -7.12 -19.92 22.45
C PHE A 310 -7.10 -21.25 21.68
N LYS A 311 -7.08 -22.41 22.38
CA LYS A 311 -7.09 -23.73 21.75
C LYS A 311 -8.37 -23.99 20.93
N GLU A 312 -9.50 -23.47 21.39
CA GLU A 312 -10.77 -23.54 20.65
C GLU A 312 -10.69 -22.68 19.37
N THR A 313 -10.22 -21.43 19.47
CA THR A 313 -10.00 -20.51 18.36
C THR A 313 -9.07 -21.07 17.29
N MET A 314 -8.00 -21.77 17.70
CA MET A 314 -7.05 -22.37 16.77
C MET A 314 -7.66 -23.49 15.91
N LYS A 315 -8.74 -24.11 16.35
CA LYS A 315 -9.49 -25.14 15.59
C LYS A 315 -10.57 -24.54 14.69
N GLY A 316 -10.97 -23.29 14.93
CA GLY A 316 -12.01 -22.61 14.17
C GLY A 316 -11.50 -21.96 12.89
N ASP A 317 -12.42 -21.42 12.09
CA ASP A 317 -12.20 -20.88 10.75
C ASP A 317 -11.87 -19.38 10.74
N ALA A 318 -11.83 -18.74 11.92
CA ALA A 318 -11.53 -17.32 12.02
C ALA A 318 -10.18 -16.99 11.36
N MET A 319 -10.17 -15.96 10.55
CA MET A 319 -8.99 -15.47 9.83
C MET A 319 -8.13 -14.57 10.71
N PHE A 320 -8.75 -13.82 11.63
CA PHE A 320 -8.07 -12.97 12.61
C PHE A 320 -8.29 -13.49 14.02
N ILE A 321 -7.23 -13.44 14.81
CA ILE A 321 -7.27 -13.62 16.27
C ILE A 321 -6.94 -12.27 16.90
N GLU A 322 -7.88 -11.71 17.63
CA GLU A 322 -7.68 -10.50 18.42
C GLU A 322 -7.50 -10.87 19.90
N SER A 323 -6.56 -10.22 20.56
CA SER A 323 -6.28 -10.43 21.97
C SER A 323 -5.73 -9.18 22.65
N ASP A 324 -6.23 -8.93 23.88
CA ASP A 324 -5.81 -7.84 24.72
C ASP A 324 -4.50 -8.14 25.43
N VAL A 325 -3.63 -7.15 25.58
CA VAL A 325 -2.30 -7.27 26.16
C VAL A 325 -2.15 -6.36 27.36
N LEU A 326 -1.71 -6.92 28.47
CA LEU A 326 -1.36 -6.23 29.71
C LEU A 326 0.00 -6.69 30.23
N LEU A 327 0.67 -5.83 31.00
CA LEU A 327 1.84 -6.22 31.78
C LEU A 327 1.43 -6.62 33.21
N VAL A 328 1.76 -7.83 33.62
CA VAL A 328 1.55 -8.23 35.00
C VAL A 328 2.69 -7.72 35.84
N SER A 329 2.37 -7.02 36.92
CA SER A 329 3.34 -6.72 37.99
C SER A 329 3.69 -8.01 38.73
N PRO A 330 4.98 -8.29 38.95
CA PRO A 330 5.38 -9.49 39.69
C PRO A 330 4.87 -9.45 41.12
N ASP A 331 4.36 -10.60 41.60
CA ASP A 331 3.93 -10.76 42.97
C ASP A 331 5.15 -10.76 43.96
N SER A 332 6.35 -10.95 43.45
CA SER A 332 7.62 -10.87 44.19
C SER A 332 8.64 -9.94 43.56
N LYS A 333 9.61 -9.44 44.34
CA LYS A 333 10.68 -8.54 43.85
C LYS A 333 11.65 -9.23 42.88
N ASP A 334 11.62 -10.56 42.78
CA ASP A 334 12.52 -11.37 41.95
C ASP A 334 11.90 -11.83 40.64
N ASP A 335 10.60 -11.60 40.44
CA ASP A 335 9.92 -11.98 39.21
C ASP A 335 9.99 -10.85 38.16
N THR A 336 10.39 -11.18 36.95
CA THR A 336 10.34 -10.26 35.79
C THR A 336 8.90 -10.08 35.32
N ALA A 337 8.48 -8.84 35.11
CA ALA A 337 7.16 -8.55 34.56
C ALA A 337 7.00 -9.17 33.15
N ILE A 338 5.93 -9.95 32.97
CA ILE A 338 5.66 -10.70 31.73
C ILE A 338 4.39 -10.14 31.06
N PRO A 339 4.42 -9.82 29.76
CA PRO A 339 3.20 -9.46 29.06
C PRO A 339 2.30 -10.69 28.87
N ILE A 340 1.02 -10.53 29.25
CA ILE A 340 -0.01 -11.58 29.19
C ILE A 340 -1.19 -11.18 28.33
N MET A 341 -1.96 -12.17 27.89
CA MET A 341 -3.23 -11.98 27.19
C MET A 341 -4.35 -11.79 28.22
N ALA A 342 -4.70 -10.55 28.54
CA ALA A 342 -5.73 -10.23 29.54
C ALA A 342 -6.42 -8.90 29.24
N HIS A 343 -7.70 -8.79 29.64
CA HIS A 343 -8.49 -7.56 29.51
C HIS A 343 -8.99 -7.10 30.88
N PRO A 344 -8.81 -5.81 31.25
CA PRO A 344 -9.36 -5.30 32.49
C PRO A 344 -10.89 -5.55 32.62
N PRO A 345 -11.42 -5.89 33.80
CA PRO A 345 -10.75 -5.91 35.10
C PRO A 345 -9.90 -7.17 35.39
N ASP A 346 -9.95 -8.19 34.53
CA ASP A 346 -9.14 -9.38 34.66
C ASP A 346 -7.69 -9.09 34.32
N VAL A 347 -6.81 -9.18 35.32
CA VAL A 347 -5.38 -8.90 35.19
C VAL A 347 -4.52 -10.16 35.33
N ARG A 348 -5.12 -11.34 35.19
CA ARG A 348 -4.46 -12.65 35.22
C ARG A 348 -4.87 -13.48 34.02
N SER A 349 -3.91 -14.24 33.49
CA SER A 349 -4.15 -15.19 32.41
C SER A 349 -3.14 -16.34 32.49
N ASP A 350 -3.56 -17.51 32.04
CA ASP A 350 -2.70 -18.69 31.81
C ASP A 350 -2.06 -18.65 30.40
N LEU A 351 -2.23 -17.56 29.66
CA LEU A 351 -1.70 -17.34 28.30
C LEU A 351 -0.85 -16.08 28.30
N ASN A 352 0.47 -16.22 28.12
CA ASN A 352 1.36 -15.08 27.94
C ASN A 352 1.57 -14.75 26.45
N VAL A 353 2.09 -13.55 26.15
CA VAL A 353 2.33 -13.06 24.77
C VAL A 353 3.30 -13.95 24.00
N LYS A 354 4.35 -14.48 24.65
CA LYS A 354 5.36 -15.32 24.00
C LYS A 354 4.74 -16.64 23.51
N ASP A 355 3.99 -17.32 24.37
CA ASP A 355 3.32 -18.58 24.01
C ASP A 355 2.23 -18.35 22.96
N PHE A 356 1.44 -17.28 23.11
CA PHE A 356 0.46 -16.88 22.10
C PHE A 356 1.10 -16.69 20.72
N LEU A 357 2.15 -15.86 20.61
CA LEU A 357 2.83 -15.57 19.34
C LEU A 357 3.48 -16.82 18.73
N ARG A 358 4.10 -17.69 19.53
CA ARG A 358 4.69 -18.93 19.03
C ARG A 358 3.67 -19.90 18.45
N MET A 359 2.50 -19.98 19.07
CA MET A 359 1.44 -20.89 18.63
C MET A 359 0.60 -20.29 17.49
N ALA A 360 0.28 -18.99 17.55
CA ALA A 360 -0.54 -18.32 16.54
C ALA A 360 0.25 -17.91 15.30
N GLY A 361 1.53 -17.53 15.44
CA GLY A 361 2.31 -16.91 14.40
C GLY A 361 2.50 -17.73 13.12
N THR A 362 2.51 -19.05 13.22
CA THR A 362 2.62 -19.97 12.07
C THR A 362 1.31 -20.67 11.73
N SER A 363 0.21 -20.26 12.33
CA SER A 363 -1.11 -20.91 12.17
C SER A 363 -1.82 -20.58 10.85
N GLY A 364 -1.32 -19.60 10.10
CA GLY A 364 -2.02 -19.05 8.94
C GLY A 364 -3.12 -18.05 9.28
N LYS A 365 -3.26 -17.65 10.55
CA LYS A 365 -4.22 -16.64 11.00
C LYS A 365 -3.50 -15.31 11.23
N CYS A 366 -4.14 -14.21 10.85
CA CYS A 366 -3.69 -12.87 11.20
C CYS A 366 -3.85 -12.61 12.69
N ILE A 367 -3.00 -11.77 13.25
CA ILE A 367 -2.97 -11.46 14.68
C ILE A 367 -3.24 -9.96 14.86
N LYS A 368 -4.09 -9.63 15.86
CA LYS A 368 -4.25 -8.26 16.36
C LYS A 368 -3.96 -8.26 17.86
N LEU A 369 -2.94 -7.49 18.28
CA LEU A 369 -2.58 -7.29 19.68
C LEU A 369 -3.13 -5.93 20.11
N ASP A 370 -4.05 -5.92 21.09
CA ASP A 370 -4.67 -4.72 21.64
C ASP A 370 -4.06 -4.36 22.99
N PHE A 371 -3.22 -3.34 23.01
CA PHE A 371 -2.48 -2.89 24.17
C PHE A 371 -3.35 -2.04 25.10
N LYS A 372 -3.48 -2.49 26.35
CA LYS A 372 -4.27 -1.80 27.39
C LYS A 372 -3.41 -0.95 28.32
N ASP A 373 -2.09 -1.11 28.29
CA ASP A 373 -1.10 -0.28 29.02
C ASP A 373 0.17 -0.04 28.16
N LEU A 374 0.92 1.02 28.47
CA LEU A 374 2.16 1.38 27.76
C LEU A 374 3.35 0.51 28.18
N GLU A 375 3.28 -0.09 29.34
CA GLU A 375 4.34 -0.90 29.95
C GLU A 375 4.49 -2.23 29.22
N SER A 376 3.40 -2.83 28.75
CA SER A 376 3.41 -4.09 27.99
C SER A 376 3.91 -3.93 26.54
N VAL A 377 3.88 -2.71 25.98
CA VAL A 377 4.20 -2.49 24.56
C VAL A 377 5.62 -2.91 24.20
N GLU A 378 6.63 -2.39 24.94
CA GLU A 378 8.03 -2.67 24.61
C GLU A 378 8.40 -4.14 24.77
N PRO A 379 8.12 -4.83 25.90
CA PRO A 379 8.47 -6.25 26.05
C PRO A 379 7.74 -7.12 25.02
N SER A 380 6.49 -6.80 24.67
CA SER A 380 5.75 -7.54 23.63
C SER A 380 6.34 -7.34 22.24
N LEU A 381 6.71 -6.11 21.85
CA LEU A 381 7.32 -5.83 20.55
C LEU A 381 8.71 -6.47 20.40
N ARG A 382 9.47 -6.59 21.49
CA ARG A 382 10.75 -7.34 21.49
C ARG A 382 10.52 -8.83 21.21
N LEU A 383 9.46 -9.43 21.80
CA LEU A 383 9.06 -10.81 21.49
C LEU A 383 8.58 -10.96 20.04
N VAL A 384 7.80 -10.01 19.55
CA VAL A 384 7.40 -9.98 18.12
C VAL A 384 8.64 -9.96 17.22
N SER A 385 9.60 -9.09 17.51
CA SER A 385 10.84 -8.96 16.72
C SER A 385 11.67 -10.24 16.75
N GLU A 386 11.86 -10.85 17.93
CA GLU A 386 12.56 -12.13 18.09
C GLU A 386 11.90 -13.23 17.25
N ILE A 387 10.60 -13.47 17.49
CA ILE A 387 9.86 -14.56 16.84
C ILE A 387 9.75 -14.34 15.32
N SER A 388 9.54 -13.09 14.86
CA SER A 388 9.48 -12.76 13.45
C SER A 388 10.84 -12.98 12.74
N SER A 389 11.96 -12.69 13.43
CA SER A 389 13.30 -12.90 12.88
C SER A 389 13.58 -14.37 12.62
N ASP A 390 13.01 -15.25 13.43
CA ASP A 390 13.10 -16.71 13.31
C ASP A 390 12.07 -17.29 12.32
N GLY A 391 11.29 -16.44 11.63
CA GLY A 391 10.24 -16.87 10.72
C GLY A 391 8.98 -17.39 11.41
N GLY A 392 8.83 -17.13 12.71
CA GLY A 392 7.70 -17.58 13.52
C GLY A 392 6.43 -16.74 13.38
N ILE A 393 6.42 -15.69 12.52
CA ILE A 393 5.23 -14.93 12.16
C ILE A 393 5.10 -14.96 10.63
N THR A 394 4.07 -15.61 10.12
CA THR A 394 3.85 -15.87 8.69
C THR A 394 2.61 -15.20 8.13
N ALA A 395 1.91 -14.39 8.93
CA ALA A 395 0.67 -13.69 8.55
C ALA A 395 0.68 -12.24 9.04
N PRO A 396 -0.20 -11.37 8.51
CA PRO A 396 -0.32 -9.99 8.94
C PRO A 396 -0.53 -9.81 10.45
N LEU A 397 0.17 -8.82 11.00
CA LEU A 397 0.16 -8.47 12.41
C LEU A 397 -0.31 -7.01 12.58
N TRP A 398 -1.35 -6.82 13.37
CA TRP A 398 -1.90 -5.51 13.71
C TRP A 398 -1.60 -5.16 15.17
N ILE A 399 -1.10 -3.96 15.38
CA ILE A 399 -0.82 -3.42 16.71
C ILE A 399 -1.87 -2.35 17.03
N ASN A 400 -2.73 -2.67 17.99
CA ASN A 400 -3.85 -1.83 18.39
C ASN A 400 -3.62 -1.14 19.73
N ALA A 401 -4.09 0.09 19.85
CA ALA A 401 -4.35 0.75 21.12
C ALA A 401 -5.34 1.91 20.93
N ASP A 402 -6.14 2.19 21.96
CA ASP A 402 -6.88 3.44 22.08
C ASP A 402 -5.89 4.54 22.51
N ILE A 403 -5.61 5.49 21.60
CA ILE A 403 -4.61 6.54 21.81
C ILE A 403 -5.20 7.92 22.02
N LEU A 404 -6.49 8.07 21.84
CA LEU A 404 -7.23 9.34 22.00
C LEU A 404 -8.55 9.10 22.76
N THR A 405 -9.02 10.14 23.43
CA THR A 405 -10.38 10.18 23.96
C THR A 405 -11.38 10.36 22.83
N GLY A 406 -12.41 9.54 22.81
CA GLY A 406 -13.45 9.54 21.79
C GLY A 406 -14.83 9.86 22.32
N PRO A 407 -15.89 9.43 21.60
CA PRO A 407 -17.26 9.79 21.95
C PRO A 407 -17.75 9.21 23.26
N ASN A 408 -18.56 9.99 23.98
CA ASN A 408 -19.35 9.58 25.13
C ASN A 408 -18.55 9.15 26.37
N THR A 409 -17.28 9.50 26.47
CA THR A 409 -16.43 9.15 27.61
C THR A 409 -15.38 10.22 27.90
N ASP A 410 -14.95 10.29 29.17
CA ASP A 410 -13.81 11.10 29.60
C ASP A 410 -12.54 10.26 29.81
N LYS A 411 -12.60 8.95 29.53
CA LYS A 411 -11.43 8.05 29.65
C LYS A 411 -10.37 8.48 28.64
N THR A 412 -9.16 8.69 29.13
CA THR A 412 -8.00 8.99 28.28
C THR A 412 -7.44 7.73 27.67
N GLY A 413 -7.04 7.79 26.40
CA GLY A 413 -6.27 6.71 25.76
C GLY A 413 -4.81 6.68 26.21
N LEU A 414 -4.06 5.72 25.70
CA LEU A 414 -2.61 5.64 25.89
C LEU A 414 -1.92 6.86 25.26
N ASN A 415 -0.75 7.24 25.81
CA ASN A 415 0.01 8.35 25.20
C ASN A 415 0.45 8.00 23.77
N ALA A 416 -0.19 8.63 22.79
CA ALA A 416 0.03 8.38 21.36
C ALA A 416 1.51 8.49 20.94
N SER A 417 2.20 9.54 21.39
CA SER A 417 3.59 9.78 20.99
C SER A 417 4.53 8.70 21.54
N VAL A 418 4.34 8.26 22.77
CA VAL A 418 5.14 7.19 23.40
C VAL A 418 4.83 5.85 22.73
N PHE A 419 3.56 5.53 22.51
CA PHE A 419 3.12 4.29 21.85
C PHE A 419 3.73 4.17 20.44
N LEU A 420 3.55 5.18 19.60
CA LEU A 420 4.07 5.20 18.23
C LEU A 420 5.61 5.19 18.18
N SER A 421 6.27 5.89 19.11
CA SER A 421 7.73 5.89 19.20
C SER A 421 8.28 4.50 19.51
N LYS A 422 7.68 3.76 20.44
CA LYS A 422 8.07 2.37 20.78
C LYS A 422 7.94 1.45 19.57
N ILE A 423 6.82 1.51 18.85
CA ILE A 423 6.62 0.70 17.64
C ILE A 423 7.66 1.03 16.57
N ASN A 424 7.83 2.32 16.26
CA ASN A 424 8.77 2.75 15.22
C ASN A 424 10.23 2.38 15.51
N SER A 425 10.61 2.31 16.80
CA SER A 425 11.98 1.98 17.20
C SER A 425 12.25 0.48 17.30
N ILE A 426 11.23 -0.36 17.58
CA ILE A 426 11.44 -1.78 17.90
C ILE A 426 11.00 -2.68 16.75
N PHE A 427 9.77 -2.52 16.26
CA PHE A 427 9.23 -3.33 15.17
C PHE A 427 8.24 -2.51 14.33
N PRO A 428 8.74 -1.67 13.39
CA PRO A 428 7.89 -0.77 12.60
C PRO A 428 7.10 -1.47 11.49
N GLU A 429 7.48 -2.68 11.06
CA GLU A 429 6.86 -3.41 9.95
C GLU A 429 5.56 -4.11 10.38
N VAL A 430 4.57 -3.32 10.82
CA VAL A 430 3.23 -3.77 11.23
C VAL A 430 2.15 -2.86 10.66
N THR A 431 0.90 -3.33 10.66
CA THR A 431 -0.26 -2.45 10.50
C THR A 431 -0.63 -1.84 11.85
N LEU A 432 -0.79 -0.52 11.88
CA LEU A 432 -1.22 0.20 13.06
C LEU A 432 -2.74 0.26 13.12
N SER A 433 -3.33 -0.12 14.25
CA SER A 433 -4.74 0.01 14.55
C SER A 433 -4.91 1.06 15.66
N LEU A 434 -5.29 2.27 15.28
CA LEU A 434 -5.28 3.43 16.17
C LEU A 434 -6.70 3.83 16.55
N GLY A 435 -7.04 3.61 17.82
CA GLY A 435 -8.40 3.75 18.34
C GLY A 435 -8.62 4.97 19.21
N TRP A 436 -9.88 5.10 19.60
CA TRP A 436 -10.38 6.03 20.60
C TRP A 436 -11.04 5.26 21.72
N THR A 437 -10.82 5.67 22.96
CA THR A 437 -11.69 5.25 24.05
C THR A 437 -13.13 5.66 23.76
N THR A 438 -14.09 4.77 23.94
CA THR A 438 -15.50 5.06 23.63
C THR A 438 -16.43 4.42 24.64
N GLU A 439 -17.58 5.05 24.87
CA GLU A 439 -18.67 4.44 25.64
C GLU A 439 -19.97 4.49 24.85
N TRP A 440 -20.90 3.62 25.20
CA TRP A 440 -22.28 3.63 24.73
C TRP A 440 -23.19 3.95 25.90
N LEU A 441 -23.92 5.06 25.77
CA LEU A 441 -24.87 5.52 26.82
C LEU A 441 -26.22 4.87 26.57
N ARG A 442 -26.68 4.04 27.50
CA ARG A 442 -28.00 3.39 27.42
C ARG A 442 -29.17 4.38 27.47
N THR A 443 -28.93 5.60 27.92
CA THR A 443 -29.91 6.70 28.00
C THR A 443 -30.24 7.38 26.67
N GLY A 444 -29.51 7.03 25.58
CA GLY A 444 -29.91 7.40 24.21
C GLY A 444 -29.24 8.63 23.59
N ASP A 445 -28.57 9.50 24.34
CA ASP A 445 -27.94 10.73 23.81
C ASP A 445 -26.53 10.52 23.31
N ASN A 446 -26.28 9.40 22.61
CA ASN A 446 -24.98 9.09 22.05
C ASN A 446 -24.60 10.03 20.91
N VAL A 447 -23.42 10.61 20.99
CA VAL A 447 -22.79 11.36 19.89
C VAL A 447 -21.81 10.48 19.12
N GLY A 448 -21.58 10.82 17.85
CA GLY A 448 -20.58 10.15 17.01
C GLY A 448 -19.19 10.77 17.12
N TYR A 449 -18.24 10.22 16.38
CA TYR A 449 -16.90 10.79 16.22
C TYR A 449 -17.00 12.13 15.52
N SER A 450 -16.64 13.21 16.23
CA SER A 450 -16.71 14.58 15.70
C SER A 450 -15.55 14.87 14.74
N LEU A 451 -15.71 15.90 13.90
CA LEU A 451 -14.64 16.34 13.00
C LEU A 451 -13.32 16.67 13.75
N PRO A 452 -13.32 17.39 14.89
CA PRO A 452 -12.10 17.60 15.67
C PRO A 452 -11.43 16.30 16.15
N MET A 453 -12.19 15.26 16.51
CA MET A 453 -11.66 13.97 16.93
C MET A 453 -10.91 13.29 15.77
N VAL A 454 -11.52 13.19 14.58
CA VAL A 454 -10.88 12.57 13.42
C VAL A 454 -9.72 13.41 12.88
N GLN A 455 -9.78 14.73 12.98
CA GLN A 455 -8.65 15.61 12.63
C GLN A 455 -7.46 15.42 13.59
N THR A 456 -7.73 15.22 14.88
CA THR A 456 -6.67 14.94 15.87
C THR A 456 -6.03 13.59 15.58
N MET A 457 -6.82 12.56 15.29
CA MET A 457 -6.29 11.25 14.88
C MET A 457 -5.44 11.37 13.62
N ASN A 458 -5.92 12.10 12.61
CA ASN A 458 -5.16 12.30 11.39
C ASN A 458 -3.82 13.00 11.64
N ARG A 459 -3.71 13.95 12.57
CA ARG A 459 -2.43 14.58 12.93
C ARG A 459 -1.39 13.58 13.45
N HIS A 460 -1.82 12.52 14.14
CA HIS A 460 -0.93 11.43 14.57
C HIS A 460 -0.61 10.46 13.43
N ALA A 461 -1.57 10.20 12.55
CA ALA A 461 -1.48 9.14 11.56
C ALA A 461 -0.85 9.56 10.21
N ILE A 462 -0.99 10.84 9.78
CA ILE A 462 -0.63 11.27 8.41
C ILE A 462 0.87 11.19 8.11
N LEU A 463 1.73 11.27 9.11
CA LEU A 463 3.17 11.14 8.98
C LEU A 463 3.67 9.69 9.10
N LEU A 464 2.80 8.77 9.48
CA LEU A 464 3.12 7.36 9.57
C LEU A 464 3.25 6.76 8.16
N ARG A 465 4.21 5.89 8.00
CA ARG A 465 4.42 5.20 6.72
C ARG A 465 3.76 3.82 6.68
N GLN A 466 3.46 3.26 7.82
CA GLN A 466 2.74 2.00 7.98
C GLN A 466 1.31 2.09 7.44
N PRO A 467 0.69 0.96 7.06
CA PRO A 467 -0.75 0.87 6.91
C PRO A 467 -1.44 1.20 8.24
N VAL A 468 -2.55 1.94 8.18
CA VAL A 468 -3.30 2.33 9.37
C VAL A 468 -4.77 1.93 9.22
N THR A 469 -5.31 1.26 10.23
CA THR A 469 -6.75 1.07 10.39
C THR A 469 -7.25 1.81 11.62
N PHE A 470 -8.48 2.31 11.57
CA PHE A 470 -9.10 2.99 12.70
C PHE A 470 -10.24 2.13 13.22
N PRO A 471 -10.13 1.53 14.42
CA PRO A 471 -11.23 0.84 15.05
C PRO A 471 -12.30 1.86 15.47
N VAL A 472 -13.52 1.65 14.99
CA VAL A 472 -14.68 2.48 15.28
C VAL A 472 -15.83 1.64 15.78
N ARG A 473 -16.53 2.13 16.83
CA ARG A 473 -17.64 1.42 17.46
C ARG A 473 -18.86 1.41 16.53
N ALA A 474 -19.41 0.23 16.25
CA ALA A 474 -20.47 0.02 15.27
C ALA A 474 -21.71 0.88 15.53
N SER A 475 -22.15 0.95 16.78
CA SER A 475 -23.32 1.76 17.20
C SER A 475 -23.16 3.28 16.97
N LEU A 476 -21.93 3.76 16.74
CA LEU A 476 -21.63 5.19 16.51
C LEU A 476 -21.29 5.50 15.05
N VAL A 477 -21.07 4.48 14.21
CA VAL A 477 -20.51 4.66 12.86
C VAL A 477 -21.44 5.48 11.96
N ARG A 478 -22.74 5.22 12.00
CA ARG A 478 -23.72 5.90 11.14
C ARG A 478 -23.77 7.40 11.38
N LYS A 479 -23.75 7.81 12.65
CA LYS A 479 -23.74 9.23 13.08
C LYS A 479 -22.42 9.94 12.76
N SER A 480 -21.36 9.17 12.54
CA SER A 480 -19.99 9.65 12.32
C SER A 480 -19.57 9.61 10.87
N TRP A 481 -20.41 9.10 9.96
CA TRP A 481 -19.99 8.64 8.65
C TRP A 481 -19.25 9.71 7.84
N ASP A 482 -19.76 10.92 7.77
CA ASP A 482 -19.11 12.00 7.00
C ASP A 482 -17.71 12.34 7.53
N ASN A 483 -17.53 12.32 8.86
CA ASN A 483 -16.24 12.56 9.49
C ASN A 483 -15.27 11.39 9.27
N LEU A 484 -15.76 10.15 9.30
CA LEU A 484 -14.96 8.96 9.02
C LEU A 484 -14.55 8.89 7.54
N VAL A 485 -15.44 9.25 6.63
CA VAL A 485 -15.13 9.39 5.20
C VAL A 485 -14.09 10.49 4.98
N TRP A 486 -14.19 11.63 5.67
CA TRP A 486 -13.16 12.66 5.64
C TRP A 486 -11.81 12.07 6.06
N LEU A 487 -11.75 11.31 7.15
CA LEU A 487 -10.51 10.68 7.62
C LEU A 487 -9.94 9.69 6.59
N LEU A 488 -10.76 8.80 6.04
CA LEU A 488 -10.34 7.83 5.03
C LEU A 488 -9.74 8.48 3.78
N ARG A 489 -10.22 9.67 3.42
CA ARG A 489 -9.72 10.43 2.26
C ARG A 489 -8.34 11.05 2.46
N GLN A 490 -7.84 11.15 3.70
CA GLN A 490 -6.53 11.75 3.97
C GLN A 490 -5.38 10.87 3.48
N SER A 491 -5.56 9.55 3.40
CA SER A 491 -4.52 8.64 2.89
C SER A 491 -5.11 7.36 2.31
N ARG A 492 -4.57 6.90 1.18
CA ARG A 492 -4.90 5.57 0.61
C ARG A 492 -4.42 4.41 1.51
N GLY A 493 -3.51 4.66 2.43
CA GLY A 493 -3.08 3.69 3.44
C GLY A 493 -4.04 3.53 4.62
N TYR A 494 -5.16 4.26 4.64
CA TYR A 494 -6.16 4.22 5.73
C TYR A 494 -7.28 3.24 5.43
N SER A 495 -7.78 2.60 6.50
CA SER A 495 -8.94 1.72 6.52
C SER A 495 -9.71 1.87 7.83
N LEU A 496 -10.91 1.33 7.91
CA LEU A 496 -11.69 1.23 9.16
C LEU A 496 -11.80 -0.22 9.59
N THR A 497 -11.87 -0.44 10.90
CA THR A 497 -12.31 -1.70 11.51
C THR A 497 -13.52 -1.39 12.37
N ILE A 498 -14.70 -1.83 11.94
CA ILE A 498 -15.95 -1.61 12.69
C ILE A 498 -16.08 -2.75 13.68
N TRP A 499 -16.23 -2.41 14.97
CA TRP A 499 -16.26 -3.39 16.05
C TRP A 499 -17.43 -3.13 17.01
N THR A 500 -17.85 -4.14 17.76
CA THR A 500 -18.78 -4.03 18.87
C THR A 500 -18.22 -4.76 20.11
N PRO A 501 -18.54 -4.31 21.35
CA PRO A 501 -18.11 -5.02 22.53
C PRO A 501 -18.72 -6.43 22.59
N PHE A 502 -18.03 -7.34 23.27
CA PHE A 502 -18.52 -8.69 23.50
C PHE A 502 -18.74 -8.93 25.01
N PRO A 503 -19.94 -9.38 25.43
CA PRO A 503 -21.17 -9.52 24.65
C PRO A 503 -21.63 -8.20 24.06
N ASN A 504 -22.39 -8.22 22.95
CA ASN A 504 -22.89 -7.00 22.33
C ASN A 504 -23.90 -6.31 23.26
N GLU A 505 -23.48 -5.21 23.85
CA GLU A 505 -24.30 -4.38 24.74
C GLU A 505 -24.89 -3.15 24.03
N ASP A 506 -24.48 -2.91 22.79
CA ASP A 506 -24.84 -1.75 21.99
C ASP A 506 -26.08 -2.03 21.14
N ALA A 507 -26.84 -0.98 20.84
CA ALA A 507 -27.83 -1.05 19.77
C ALA A 507 -27.11 -0.87 18.42
N VAL A 508 -26.86 -1.97 17.72
CA VAL A 508 -26.26 -1.99 16.38
C VAL A 508 -27.29 -2.49 15.39
N GLU A 509 -27.57 -1.69 14.36
CA GLU A 509 -28.54 -2.03 13.32
C GLU A 509 -27.82 -2.54 12.07
N LEU A 510 -28.27 -3.68 11.50
CA LEU A 510 -27.72 -4.23 10.26
C LEU A 510 -27.85 -3.23 9.11
N GLU A 511 -28.89 -2.40 9.10
CA GLU A 511 -29.10 -1.35 8.09
C GLU A 511 -27.98 -0.32 8.09
N ASP A 512 -27.43 0.04 9.26
CA ASP A 512 -26.30 0.94 9.36
C ASP A 512 -25.02 0.30 8.79
N MET A 513 -24.82 -0.99 9.04
CA MET A 513 -23.68 -1.74 8.48
C MET A 513 -23.80 -1.86 6.95
N GLN A 514 -25.01 -2.14 6.45
CA GLN A 514 -25.28 -2.17 5.01
C GLN A 514 -25.11 -0.80 4.36
N PHE A 515 -25.48 0.27 5.03
CA PHE A 515 -25.22 1.64 4.58
C PHE A 515 -23.71 1.89 4.43
N VAL A 516 -22.93 1.57 5.45
CA VAL A 516 -21.46 1.73 5.42
C VAL A 516 -20.85 0.97 4.25
N ARG A 517 -21.24 -0.30 4.08
CA ARG A 517 -20.78 -1.13 2.97
C ARG A 517 -21.08 -0.50 1.60
N ASN A 518 -22.29 0.00 1.41
CA ASN A 518 -22.72 0.58 0.15
C ASN A 518 -22.04 1.93 -0.18
N HIS A 519 -21.47 2.61 0.83
CA HIS A 519 -20.86 3.93 0.70
C HIS A 519 -19.33 3.92 0.89
N SER A 520 -18.71 2.74 0.92
CA SER A 520 -17.27 2.58 1.08
C SER A 520 -16.67 1.69 0.01
N GLU A 521 -15.34 1.78 -0.18
CA GLU A 521 -14.60 0.78 -0.96
C GLU A 521 -14.55 -0.53 -0.17
N ALA A 522 -14.92 -1.65 -0.79
CA ALA A 522 -14.99 -2.96 -0.15
C ALA A 522 -13.68 -3.38 0.55
N ALA A 523 -12.52 -2.99 0.01
CA ALA A 523 -11.21 -3.28 0.58
C ALA A 523 -10.81 -2.39 1.77
N LYS A 524 -11.62 -1.39 2.14
CA LYS A 524 -11.24 -0.37 3.15
C LYS A 524 -11.99 -0.46 4.47
N VAL A 525 -13.01 -1.31 4.57
CA VAL A 525 -13.80 -1.41 5.80
C VAL A 525 -13.93 -2.87 6.23
N TYR A 526 -13.28 -3.19 7.34
CA TYR A 526 -13.34 -4.49 8.00
C TYR A 526 -14.47 -4.48 9.03
N PHE A 527 -15.11 -5.64 9.25
CA PHE A 527 -16.22 -5.82 10.18
C PHE A 527 -15.85 -6.89 11.21
N ASP A 528 -15.42 -6.45 12.39
CA ASP A 528 -15.16 -7.29 13.59
C ASP A 528 -16.47 -7.34 14.41
N LEU A 529 -17.45 -8.04 13.86
CA LEU A 529 -18.83 -8.09 14.34
C LEU A 529 -19.34 -9.54 14.42
N PRO A 530 -20.39 -9.81 15.22
CA PRO A 530 -21.17 -11.04 15.11
C PRO A 530 -21.69 -11.26 13.69
N GLN A 531 -21.80 -12.52 13.27
CA GLN A 531 -22.10 -12.91 11.90
C GLN A 531 -23.42 -12.30 11.38
N GLU A 532 -24.43 -12.18 12.24
CA GLU A 532 -25.72 -11.59 11.93
C GLU A 532 -25.71 -10.09 11.62
N LEU A 533 -24.63 -9.39 12.01
CA LEU A 533 -24.43 -7.96 11.77
C LEU A 533 -23.45 -7.68 10.60
N ILE A 534 -22.89 -8.70 10.00
CA ILE A 534 -22.00 -8.54 8.84
C ILE A 534 -22.85 -8.27 7.59
N PRO A 535 -22.66 -7.13 6.90
CA PRO A 535 -23.44 -6.80 5.71
C PRO A 535 -23.03 -7.71 4.53
N THR A 536 -24.01 -8.16 3.77
CA THR A 536 -23.82 -9.04 2.59
C THR A 536 -23.54 -8.27 1.31
#